data_ca0aaca926f44c3dcb572c1afffa60ef
#
_entry.id   ca0aaca926f44c3dcb572c1afffa60ef
#
_cell.length_a   1.000
_cell.length_b   1.000
_cell.length_c   1.000
_cell.angle_alpha   90.00
_cell.angle_beta   90.00
_cell.angle_gamma   90.00
#
_symmetry.space_group_name_H-M   'P 1'
#
loop_
_entity.id
_entity.type
_entity.pdbx_description
1 polymer ?
#
loop_
_entity_poly.entity_id
_entity_poly.type
_entity_poly.pdbx_seq_one_letter_code
_entity_poly.pdbx_strand_id
1 'polypeptide(L)'
;MRNLLPEARAEAKKNGRSVYDEMNAWVADLPADAFVPLFHPFLMGSNVHPNAMGSFVGLNVGHTRAHLVKSVYEGIVFCHKEHLDKLLATRQTPPDCIRLAGGAARSKVWTQMFADILGLPVETAPVNETGALGCAIAAAVATGVYPSLSEACAAMCPAGERVLPDPKAHAAYQKRYALYRRVNECLDNLWDEMRACVEKE
;
A
#
# COMPACT_ATOMS: atom_id res chain seq x y z
N MET A 1 -11.96 -6.10 3.36
CA MET A 1 -11.67 -7.22 2.42
C MET A 1 -11.92 -8.60 2.99
N ARG A 2 -11.35 -8.96 4.15
CA ARG A 2 -11.52 -10.31 4.76
C ARG A 2 -12.99 -10.77 4.89
N ASN A 3 -13.92 -9.87 5.13
CA ASN A 3 -15.36 -10.17 5.25
C ASN A 3 -16.11 -10.06 3.91
N LEU A 4 -15.53 -9.42 2.90
CA LEU A 4 -16.13 -9.25 1.57
C LEU A 4 -15.82 -10.41 0.62
N LEU A 5 -14.87 -11.27 0.98
CA LEU A 5 -14.43 -12.41 0.16
C LEU A 5 -14.50 -13.72 0.97
N PRO A 6 -15.71 -14.21 1.27
CA PRO A 6 -15.88 -15.46 2.04
C PRO A 6 -15.27 -16.67 1.33
N GLU A 7 -15.26 -16.66 -0.01
CA GLU A 7 -14.66 -17.70 -0.85
C GLU A 7 -13.15 -17.79 -0.66
N ALA A 8 -12.44 -16.64 -0.53
CA ALA A 8 -11.01 -16.61 -0.23
C ALA A 8 -10.69 -17.33 1.10
N ARG A 9 -11.59 -17.21 2.09
CA ARG A 9 -11.43 -17.92 3.37
C ARG A 9 -11.64 -19.43 3.22
N ALA A 10 -12.60 -19.85 2.40
CA ALA A 10 -12.86 -21.26 2.14
C ALA A 10 -11.69 -21.90 1.37
N GLU A 11 -11.18 -21.22 0.34
CA GLU A 11 -10.01 -21.68 -0.43
C GLU A 11 -8.74 -21.71 0.43
N ALA A 12 -8.46 -20.67 1.20
CA ALA A 12 -7.33 -20.61 2.12
C ALA A 12 -7.37 -21.79 3.12
N LYS A 13 -8.54 -22.07 3.71
CA LYS A 13 -8.72 -23.21 4.62
C LYS A 13 -8.47 -24.55 3.93
N LYS A 14 -9.00 -24.71 2.69
CA LYS A 14 -8.79 -25.93 1.88
C LYS A 14 -7.33 -26.15 1.55
N ASN A 15 -6.58 -25.09 1.27
CA ASN A 15 -5.18 -25.12 0.84
C ASN A 15 -4.19 -25.05 2.02
N GLY A 16 -4.67 -24.97 3.27
CA GLY A 16 -3.81 -24.81 4.45
C GLY A 16 -3.00 -23.49 4.47
N ARG A 17 -3.51 -22.44 3.81
CA ARG A 17 -2.87 -21.13 3.66
C ARG A 17 -3.63 -20.05 4.41
N SER A 18 -3.01 -18.89 4.59
CA SER A 18 -3.72 -17.69 5.05
C SER A 18 -4.56 -17.11 3.91
N VAL A 19 -5.61 -16.35 4.26
CA VAL A 19 -6.41 -15.60 3.27
C VAL A 19 -5.54 -14.63 2.46
N TYR A 20 -4.51 -14.08 3.10
CA TYR A 20 -3.59 -13.15 2.43
C TYR A 20 -2.69 -13.86 1.41
N ASP A 21 -2.29 -15.12 1.67
CA ASP A 21 -1.50 -15.89 0.70
C ASP A 21 -2.32 -16.22 -0.55
N GLU A 22 -3.61 -16.56 -0.38
CA GLU A 22 -4.51 -16.77 -1.52
C GLU A 22 -4.71 -15.48 -2.33
N MET A 23 -4.92 -14.36 -1.64
CA MET A 23 -5.04 -13.06 -2.31
C MET A 23 -3.75 -12.68 -3.04
N ASN A 24 -2.59 -12.93 -2.44
CA ASN A 24 -1.29 -12.71 -3.07
C ASN A 24 -1.11 -13.56 -4.34
N ALA A 25 -1.53 -14.83 -4.31
CA ALA A 25 -1.48 -15.71 -5.48
C ALA A 25 -2.35 -15.16 -6.62
N TRP A 26 -3.60 -14.75 -6.33
CA TRP A 26 -4.47 -14.15 -7.34
C TRP A 26 -3.90 -12.88 -7.97
N VAL A 27 -3.22 -12.06 -7.18
CA VAL A 27 -2.60 -10.83 -7.68
C VAL A 27 -1.36 -11.13 -8.51
N ALA A 28 -0.56 -12.13 -8.10
CA ALA A 28 0.66 -12.53 -8.80
C ALA A 28 0.39 -13.02 -10.23
N ASP A 29 -0.78 -13.63 -10.45
CA ASP A 29 -1.18 -14.16 -11.77
C ASP A 29 -1.58 -13.05 -12.77
N LEU A 30 -1.74 -11.81 -12.30
CA LEU A 30 -2.15 -10.69 -13.16
C LEU A 30 -0.95 -9.79 -13.51
N PRO A 31 -0.71 -9.52 -14.81
CA PRO A 31 0.39 -8.65 -15.22
C PRO A 31 0.22 -7.21 -14.68
N ALA A 32 1.31 -6.45 -14.64
CA ALA A 32 1.30 -5.07 -14.14
C ALA A 32 0.36 -4.15 -14.93
N ASP A 33 0.24 -4.37 -16.23
CA ASP A 33 -0.62 -3.62 -17.15
C ASP A 33 -2.05 -4.17 -17.27
N ALA A 34 -2.41 -5.20 -16.48
CA ALA A 34 -3.77 -5.73 -16.47
C ALA A 34 -4.78 -4.59 -16.20
N PHE A 35 -5.85 -4.56 -17.01
CA PHE A 35 -6.92 -3.62 -16.78
C PHE A 35 -7.73 -4.05 -15.54
N VAL A 36 -7.55 -3.32 -14.46
CA VAL A 36 -8.31 -3.48 -13.21
C VAL A 36 -9.01 -2.15 -12.86
N PRO A 37 -10.13 -2.17 -12.13
CA PRO A 37 -10.78 -0.92 -11.71
C PRO A 37 -9.83 -0.08 -10.84
N LEU A 38 -10.04 1.23 -10.79
CA LEU A 38 -9.36 2.10 -9.85
C LEU A 38 -10.03 1.98 -8.49
N PHE A 39 -9.26 1.83 -7.44
CA PHE A 39 -9.75 1.80 -6.06
C PHE A 39 -9.22 3.00 -5.27
N HIS A 40 -10.11 3.77 -4.67
CA HIS A 40 -9.78 4.86 -3.75
C HIS A 40 -9.98 4.36 -2.31
N PRO A 41 -8.92 4.31 -1.49
CA PRO A 41 -8.95 3.66 -0.17
C PRO A 41 -9.48 4.56 0.96
N PHE A 42 -10.38 5.49 0.68
CA PHE A 42 -10.84 6.52 1.62
C PHE A 42 -11.96 6.03 2.55
N LEU A 43 -11.76 4.86 3.18
CA LEU A 43 -12.76 4.27 4.06
C LEU A 43 -13.02 5.07 5.36
N MET A 44 -12.10 5.97 5.70
CA MET A 44 -12.16 6.83 6.89
C MET A 44 -11.89 8.30 6.52
N GLY A 45 -12.30 8.71 5.32
CA GLY A 45 -11.93 10.01 4.75
C GLY A 45 -10.54 10.01 4.11
N SER A 46 -10.14 11.13 3.55
CA SER A 46 -8.78 11.36 3.04
C SER A 46 -8.12 12.52 3.76
N ASN A 47 -6.79 12.66 3.59
CA ASN A 47 -6.07 13.81 4.16
C ASN A 47 -6.41 15.14 3.48
N VAL A 48 -7.12 15.10 2.34
CA VAL A 48 -7.55 16.29 1.59
C VAL A 48 -9.02 16.58 1.83
N HIS A 49 -9.86 15.53 1.87
CA HIS A 49 -11.29 15.66 2.00
C HIS A 49 -11.83 14.75 3.12
N PRO A 50 -12.35 15.30 4.24
CA PRO A 50 -12.78 14.49 5.39
C PRO A 50 -13.97 13.58 5.07
N ASN A 51 -14.81 13.96 4.10
CA ASN A 51 -15.99 13.20 3.67
C ASN A 51 -15.72 12.25 2.51
N ALA A 52 -14.46 12.13 2.05
CA ALA A 52 -14.09 11.18 1.01
C ALA A 52 -14.42 9.73 1.43
N MET A 53 -14.92 8.97 0.48
CA MET A 53 -15.35 7.57 0.69
C MET A 53 -14.59 6.62 -0.23
N GLY A 54 -14.48 5.36 0.21
CA GLY A 54 -13.90 4.30 -0.63
C GLY A 54 -14.73 4.06 -1.88
N SER A 55 -14.08 3.94 -3.04
CA SER A 55 -14.78 3.73 -4.31
C SER A 55 -14.03 2.78 -5.24
N PHE A 56 -14.79 2.06 -6.08
CA PHE A 56 -14.28 1.34 -7.24
C PHE A 56 -14.80 2.02 -8.49
N VAL A 57 -13.91 2.45 -9.37
CA VAL A 57 -14.25 3.15 -10.61
C VAL A 57 -13.78 2.35 -11.82
N GLY A 58 -14.64 2.18 -12.82
CA GLY A 58 -14.31 1.46 -14.06
C GLY A 58 -14.53 -0.05 -14.00
N LEU A 59 -15.45 -0.53 -13.15
CA LEU A 59 -15.87 -1.94 -13.16
C LEU A 59 -16.53 -2.31 -14.49
N ASN A 60 -16.25 -3.53 -14.97
CA ASN A 60 -16.94 -4.14 -16.10
C ASN A 60 -17.16 -5.64 -15.88
N VAL A 61 -17.90 -6.27 -16.80
CA VAL A 61 -18.30 -7.69 -16.72
C VAL A 61 -17.12 -8.68 -16.79
N GLY A 62 -15.97 -8.27 -17.29
CA GLY A 62 -14.76 -9.11 -17.36
C GLY A 62 -13.94 -9.12 -16.08
N HIS A 63 -14.24 -8.27 -15.11
CA HIS A 63 -13.50 -8.22 -13.88
C HIS A 63 -13.86 -9.36 -12.93
N THR A 64 -12.84 -10.06 -12.46
CA THR A 64 -12.93 -11.13 -11.47
C THR A 64 -12.51 -10.65 -10.09
N ARG A 65 -12.67 -11.51 -9.07
CA ARG A 65 -12.17 -11.25 -7.71
C ARG A 65 -10.66 -10.90 -7.68
N ALA A 66 -9.84 -11.53 -8.55
CA ALA A 66 -8.41 -11.22 -8.64
C ALA A 66 -8.17 -9.77 -9.07
N HIS A 67 -8.94 -9.28 -10.04
CA HIS A 67 -8.90 -7.89 -10.49
C HIS A 67 -9.29 -6.92 -9.37
N LEU A 68 -10.32 -7.24 -8.58
CA LEU A 68 -10.73 -6.42 -7.43
C LEU A 68 -9.67 -6.38 -6.32
N VAL A 69 -9.06 -7.52 -6.00
CA VAL A 69 -7.98 -7.57 -5.01
C VAL A 69 -6.78 -6.78 -5.49
N LYS A 70 -6.37 -6.96 -6.76
CA LYS A 70 -5.27 -6.20 -7.35
C LYS A 70 -5.55 -4.70 -7.33
N SER A 71 -6.77 -4.28 -7.68
CA SER A 71 -7.12 -2.85 -7.64
C SER A 71 -7.02 -2.25 -6.24
N VAL A 72 -7.38 -3.01 -5.19
CA VAL A 72 -7.20 -2.57 -3.81
C VAL A 72 -5.71 -2.44 -3.46
N TYR A 73 -4.88 -3.41 -3.86
CA TYR A 73 -3.42 -3.32 -3.65
C TYR A 73 -2.85 -2.09 -4.34
N GLU A 74 -3.17 -1.88 -5.62
CA GLU A 74 -2.73 -0.71 -6.39
C GLU A 74 -3.22 0.60 -5.77
N GLY A 75 -4.50 0.70 -5.44
CA GLY A 75 -5.10 1.93 -4.91
C GLY A 75 -4.49 2.36 -3.59
N ILE A 76 -4.16 1.41 -2.71
CA ILE A 76 -3.42 1.70 -1.47
C ILE A 76 -2.03 2.25 -1.79
N VAL A 77 -1.30 1.65 -2.74
CA VAL A 77 0.04 2.14 -3.11
C VAL A 77 -0.03 3.48 -3.83
N PHE A 78 -1.05 3.73 -4.65
CA PHE A 78 -1.27 5.04 -5.28
C PHE A 78 -1.51 6.13 -4.25
N CYS A 79 -2.29 5.85 -3.20
CA CYS A 79 -2.47 6.77 -2.09
C CYS A 79 -1.13 7.07 -1.37
N HIS A 80 -0.31 6.05 -1.11
CA HIS A 80 1.04 6.24 -0.57
C HIS A 80 1.94 7.04 -1.51
N LYS A 81 1.86 6.79 -2.83
CA LYS A 81 2.62 7.56 -3.82
C LYS A 81 2.23 9.03 -3.81
N GLU A 82 0.97 9.35 -3.69
CA GLU A 82 0.52 10.74 -3.61
C GLU A 82 1.12 11.47 -2.40
N HIS A 83 1.18 10.81 -1.24
CA HIS A 83 1.85 11.35 -0.07
C HIS A 83 3.36 11.46 -0.26
N LEU A 84 3.98 10.44 -0.86
CA LEU A 84 5.42 10.44 -1.15
C LEU A 84 5.79 11.58 -2.10
N ASP A 85 5.01 11.79 -3.18
CA ASP A 85 5.25 12.87 -4.13
C ASP A 85 5.25 14.25 -3.45
N LYS A 86 4.32 14.48 -2.49
CA LYS A 86 4.28 15.70 -1.66
C LYS A 86 5.53 15.83 -0.77
N LEU A 87 5.98 14.73 -0.16
CA LEU A 87 7.20 14.71 0.66
C LEU A 87 8.46 14.95 -0.18
N LEU A 88 8.54 14.32 -1.34
CA LEU A 88 9.69 14.49 -2.25
C LEU A 88 9.80 15.92 -2.78
N ALA A 89 8.67 16.61 -2.98
CA ALA A 89 8.66 18.01 -3.40
C ALA A 89 9.30 18.97 -2.36
N THR A 90 9.42 18.55 -1.10
CA THR A 90 10.09 19.33 -0.05
C THR A 90 11.57 19.03 0.09
N ARG A 91 12.12 18.08 -0.68
CA ARG A 91 13.51 17.64 -0.60
C ARG A 91 14.29 18.07 -1.83
N GLN A 92 15.59 18.33 -1.63
CA GLN A 92 16.52 18.65 -2.73
C GLN A 92 17.05 17.36 -3.42
N THR A 93 17.11 16.26 -2.69
CA THR A 93 17.62 14.97 -3.21
C THR A 93 16.60 13.86 -2.94
N PRO A 94 16.35 12.96 -3.90
CA PRO A 94 15.52 11.79 -3.68
C PRO A 94 16.15 10.87 -2.64
N PRO A 95 15.35 10.04 -1.93
CA PRO A 95 15.89 9.00 -1.05
C PRO A 95 16.48 7.85 -1.87
N ASP A 96 17.46 7.14 -1.31
CA ASP A 96 18.05 5.94 -1.93
C ASP A 96 17.09 4.75 -1.93
N CYS A 97 16.19 4.69 -0.96
CA CYS A 97 15.16 3.65 -0.85
C CYS A 97 14.00 4.12 0.02
N ILE A 98 12.91 3.36 -0.05
CA ILE A 98 11.76 3.44 0.84
C ILE A 98 11.79 2.25 1.78
N ARG A 99 11.72 2.47 3.08
CA ARG A 99 11.57 1.38 4.06
C ARG A 99 10.09 1.07 4.28
N LEU A 100 9.71 -0.16 3.95
CA LEU A 100 8.35 -0.67 4.11
C LEU A 100 8.29 -1.57 5.34
N ALA A 101 7.32 -1.31 6.21
CA ALA A 101 7.08 -2.08 7.43
C ALA A 101 5.60 -2.46 7.55
N GLY A 102 5.28 -3.38 8.44
CA GLY A 102 3.91 -3.81 8.71
C GLY A 102 3.40 -4.89 7.76
N GLY A 103 2.08 -4.99 7.62
CA GLY A 103 1.43 -6.09 6.89
C GLY A 103 1.79 -6.21 5.42
N ALA A 104 1.95 -5.09 4.73
CA ALA A 104 2.32 -5.04 3.32
C ALA A 104 3.73 -5.62 3.07
N ALA A 105 4.67 -5.38 3.96
CA ALA A 105 6.04 -5.87 3.87
C ALA A 105 6.16 -7.41 3.92
N ARG A 106 5.12 -8.11 4.39
CA ARG A 106 5.08 -9.58 4.42
C ARG A 106 4.69 -10.20 3.08
N SER A 107 4.17 -9.41 2.15
CA SER A 107 3.75 -9.87 0.82
C SER A 107 4.79 -9.48 -0.21
N LYS A 108 5.50 -10.46 -0.77
CA LYS A 108 6.49 -10.23 -1.84
C LYS A 108 5.85 -9.54 -3.05
N VAL A 109 4.64 -9.98 -3.42
CA VAL A 109 3.88 -9.39 -4.54
C VAL A 109 3.57 -7.91 -4.27
N TRP A 110 3.12 -7.60 -3.05
CA TRP A 110 2.79 -6.21 -2.72
C TRP A 110 4.03 -5.35 -2.54
N THR A 111 5.12 -5.89 -1.97
CA THR A 111 6.42 -5.20 -1.87
C THR A 111 6.97 -4.85 -3.25
N GLN A 112 6.91 -5.78 -4.22
CA GLN A 112 7.28 -5.52 -5.60
C GLN A 112 6.40 -4.41 -6.21
N MET A 113 5.09 -4.46 -6.00
CA MET A 113 4.15 -3.43 -6.48
C MET A 113 4.46 -2.06 -5.87
N PHE A 114 4.89 -1.98 -4.60
CA PHE A 114 5.38 -0.74 -4.01
C PHE A 114 6.61 -0.21 -4.75
N ALA A 115 7.61 -1.05 -5.00
CA ALA A 115 8.80 -0.64 -5.76
C ALA A 115 8.43 -0.14 -7.15
N ASP A 116 7.59 -0.89 -7.87
CA ASP A 116 7.19 -0.59 -9.24
C ASP A 116 6.37 0.71 -9.34
N ILE A 117 5.42 0.91 -8.45
CA ILE A 117 4.57 2.11 -8.46
C ILE A 117 5.36 3.34 -8.01
N LEU A 118 6.16 3.22 -6.95
CA LEU A 118 6.93 4.36 -6.43
C LEU A 118 8.12 4.72 -7.32
N GLY A 119 8.65 3.76 -8.08
CA GLY A 119 9.83 3.93 -8.91
C GLY A 119 11.13 4.06 -8.10
N LEU A 120 11.13 3.55 -6.87
CA LEU A 120 12.24 3.59 -5.93
C LEU A 120 12.48 2.20 -5.35
N PRO A 121 13.72 1.85 -4.99
CA PRO A 121 13.99 0.64 -4.24
C PRO A 121 13.21 0.59 -2.95
N VAL A 122 12.65 -0.56 -2.61
CA VAL A 122 11.94 -0.81 -1.35
C VAL A 122 12.75 -1.78 -0.50
N GLU A 123 13.02 -1.42 0.74
CA GLU A 123 13.64 -2.28 1.75
C GLU A 123 12.58 -2.70 2.76
N THR A 124 12.49 -4.00 3.04
CA THR A 124 11.61 -4.52 4.10
C THR A 124 12.41 -4.80 5.36
N ALA A 125 11.84 -4.52 6.53
CA ALA A 125 12.48 -4.90 7.79
C ALA A 125 12.13 -6.37 8.11
N PRO A 126 13.11 -7.24 8.42
CA PRO A 126 12.85 -8.64 8.80
C PRO A 126 12.33 -8.77 10.25
N VAL A 127 11.59 -7.77 10.71
CA VAL A 127 11.02 -7.68 12.06
C VAL A 127 9.51 -7.55 11.95
N ASN A 128 8.78 -8.46 12.58
CA ASN A 128 7.32 -8.45 12.54
C ASN A 128 6.70 -7.32 13.36
N GLU A 129 7.29 -7.00 14.51
CA GLU A 129 6.78 -6.05 15.49
C GLU A 129 7.68 -4.79 15.54
N THR A 130 7.65 -4.00 14.48
CA THR A 130 8.50 -2.79 14.35
C THR A 130 8.22 -1.75 15.43
N GLY A 131 6.98 -1.65 15.93
CA GLY A 131 6.63 -0.77 17.05
C GLY A 131 7.32 -1.20 18.36
N ALA A 132 7.32 -2.50 18.67
CA ALA A 132 8.00 -3.03 19.83
C ALA A 132 9.53 -2.83 19.74
N LEU A 133 10.12 -3.02 18.55
CA LEU A 133 11.52 -2.72 18.30
C LEU A 133 11.83 -1.23 18.55
N GLY A 134 10.98 -0.32 18.09
CA GLY A 134 11.15 1.12 18.34
C GLY A 134 11.14 1.46 19.83
N CYS A 135 10.22 0.86 20.61
CA CYS A 135 10.19 1.00 22.07
C CYS A 135 11.48 0.45 22.72
N ALA A 136 11.97 -0.71 22.28
CA ALA A 136 13.20 -1.31 22.78
C ALA A 136 14.42 -0.43 22.48
N ILE A 137 14.51 0.16 21.28
CA ILE A 137 15.56 1.10 20.91
C ILE A 137 15.55 2.34 21.82
N ALA A 138 14.37 2.93 22.03
CA ALA A 138 14.22 4.10 22.90
C ALA A 138 14.63 3.78 24.36
N ALA A 139 14.21 2.63 24.87
CA ALA A 139 14.59 2.16 26.22
C ALA A 139 16.09 1.92 26.34
N ALA A 140 16.73 1.32 25.34
CA ALA A 140 18.16 1.05 25.33
C ALA A 140 19.00 2.34 25.37
N VAL A 141 18.53 3.39 24.69
CA VAL A 141 19.19 4.72 24.78
C VAL A 141 18.90 5.37 26.13
N ALA A 142 17.67 5.33 26.61
CA ALA A 142 17.31 5.92 27.90
C ALA A 142 18.05 5.31 29.09
N THR A 143 18.39 4.02 29.02
CA THR A 143 19.14 3.28 30.04
C THR A 143 20.68 3.33 29.84
N GLY A 144 21.17 4.03 28.81
CA GLY A 144 22.59 4.18 28.54
C GLY A 144 23.26 2.98 27.89
N VAL A 145 22.49 1.98 27.40
CA VAL A 145 23.04 0.84 26.64
C VAL A 145 23.63 1.30 25.30
N TYR A 146 23.00 2.29 24.67
CA TYR A 146 23.51 2.97 23.47
C TYR A 146 23.58 4.48 23.74
N PRO A 147 24.63 5.17 23.24
CA PRO A 147 24.82 6.59 23.47
C PRO A 147 23.85 7.47 22.62
N SER A 148 23.28 6.91 21.55
CA SER A 148 22.35 7.64 20.66
C SER A 148 21.33 6.73 19.98
N LEU A 149 20.21 7.31 19.53
CA LEU A 149 19.24 6.60 18.72
C LEU A 149 19.85 6.10 17.40
N SER A 150 20.77 6.84 16.80
CA SER A 150 21.44 6.44 15.56
C SER A 150 22.23 5.14 15.74
N GLU A 151 23.01 5.04 16.82
CA GLU A 151 23.81 3.85 17.12
C GLU A 151 22.94 2.66 17.52
N ALA A 152 21.91 2.90 18.33
CA ALA A 152 20.95 1.87 18.70
C ALA A 152 20.21 1.33 17.45
N CYS A 153 19.77 2.21 16.54
CA CYS A 153 19.16 1.80 15.28
C CYS A 153 20.12 1.00 14.40
N ALA A 154 21.37 1.45 14.27
CA ALA A 154 22.38 0.74 13.49
C ALA A 154 22.66 -0.68 14.02
N ALA A 155 22.64 -0.86 15.34
CA ALA A 155 22.88 -2.14 15.98
C ALA A 155 21.63 -3.05 16.02
N MET A 156 20.44 -2.49 16.22
CA MET A 156 19.22 -3.25 16.49
C MET A 156 18.27 -3.40 15.29
N CYS A 157 18.46 -2.60 14.21
CA CYS A 157 17.66 -2.71 13.00
C CYS A 157 18.41 -3.57 11.97
N PRO A 158 18.07 -4.85 11.81
CA PRO A 158 18.73 -5.70 10.82
C PRO A 158 18.43 -5.19 9.40
N ALA A 159 19.38 -5.41 8.48
CA ALA A 159 19.17 -5.16 7.06
C ALA A 159 18.09 -6.10 6.52
N GLY A 160 17.17 -5.55 5.73
CA GLY A 160 16.10 -6.31 5.11
C GLY A 160 16.36 -6.65 3.66
N GLU A 161 15.41 -7.33 3.06
CA GLU A 161 15.41 -7.60 1.63
C GLU A 161 15.18 -6.28 0.86
N ARG A 162 15.99 -6.05 -0.19
CA ARG A 162 15.86 -4.88 -1.06
C ARG A 162 15.27 -5.31 -2.39
N VAL A 163 14.15 -4.73 -2.75
CA VAL A 163 13.41 -4.99 -3.99
C VAL A 163 13.56 -3.78 -4.92
N LEU A 164 13.99 -4.03 -6.15
CA LEU A 164 14.15 -2.98 -7.17
C LEU A 164 12.89 -2.86 -8.02
N PRO A 165 12.56 -1.65 -8.51
CA PRO A 165 11.44 -1.46 -9.43
C PRO A 165 11.73 -2.11 -10.79
N ASP A 166 10.71 -2.73 -11.38
CA ASP A 166 10.72 -3.15 -12.79
C ASP A 166 10.38 -1.94 -13.67
N PRO A 167 11.24 -1.52 -14.61
CA PRO A 167 11.00 -0.35 -15.44
C PRO A 167 9.75 -0.44 -16.31
N LYS A 168 9.37 -1.64 -16.78
CA LYS A 168 8.16 -1.84 -17.60
C LYS A 168 6.91 -1.70 -16.75
N ALA A 169 6.88 -2.37 -15.60
CA ALA A 169 5.79 -2.27 -14.64
C ALA A 169 5.64 -0.83 -14.16
N HIS A 170 6.75 -0.14 -13.84
CA HIS A 170 6.75 1.26 -13.46
C HIS A 170 6.07 2.14 -14.51
N ALA A 171 6.45 2.01 -15.79
CA ALA A 171 5.86 2.79 -16.87
C ALA A 171 4.36 2.55 -17.03
N ALA A 172 3.88 1.30 -16.86
CA ALA A 172 2.47 0.96 -16.89
C ALA A 172 1.72 1.59 -15.71
N TYR A 173 2.26 1.49 -14.50
CA TYR A 173 1.66 2.07 -13.29
C TYR A 173 1.62 3.59 -13.31
N GLN A 174 2.61 4.29 -13.90
CA GLN A 174 2.58 5.75 -14.01
C GLN A 174 1.37 6.24 -14.80
N LYS A 175 1.00 5.57 -15.90
CA LYS A 175 -0.20 5.92 -16.68
C LYS A 175 -1.47 5.74 -15.85
N ARG A 176 -1.54 4.65 -15.08
CA ARG A 176 -2.69 4.37 -14.21
C ARG A 176 -2.78 5.33 -13.02
N TYR A 177 -1.64 5.67 -12.44
CA TYR A 177 -1.57 6.64 -11.36
C TYR A 177 -2.03 8.04 -11.80
N ALA A 178 -1.63 8.47 -13.00
CA ALA A 178 -2.13 9.74 -13.56
C ALA A 178 -3.67 9.74 -13.71
N LEU A 179 -4.26 8.62 -14.14
CA LEU A 179 -5.71 8.48 -14.23
C LEU A 179 -6.36 8.44 -12.83
N TYR A 180 -5.76 7.70 -11.87
CA TYR A 180 -6.21 7.64 -10.48
C TYR A 180 -6.33 9.04 -9.86
N ARG A 181 -5.31 9.88 -10.01
CA ARG A 181 -5.33 11.26 -9.51
C ARG A 181 -6.45 12.10 -10.13
N ARG A 182 -6.60 12.03 -11.46
CA ARG A 182 -7.68 12.76 -12.16
C ARG A 182 -9.07 12.33 -11.72
N VAL A 183 -9.28 11.03 -11.51
CA VAL A 183 -10.56 10.52 -11.01
C VAL A 183 -10.79 11.00 -9.57
N ASN A 184 -9.75 11.00 -8.72
CA ASN A 184 -9.84 11.52 -7.36
C ASN A 184 -10.27 13.00 -7.35
N GLU A 185 -9.62 13.84 -8.16
CA GLU A 185 -9.97 15.26 -8.34
C GLU A 185 -11.44 15.46 -8.79
N CYS A 186 -11.95 14.59 -9.66
CA CYS A 186 -13.36 14.64 -10.08
C CYS A 186 -14.32 14.25 -8.94
N LEU A 187 -13.94 13.28 -8.11
CA LEU A 187 -14.76 12.80 -7.01
C LEU A 187 -14.77 13.78 -5.82
N ASP A 188 -13.72 14.57 -5.64
CA ASP A 188 -13.61 15.52 -4.51
C ASP A 188 -14.79 16.50 -4.46
N ASN A 189 -15.33 16.88 -5.61
CA ASN A 189 -16.51 17.78 -5.68
C ASN A 189 -17.84 17.11 -5.31
N LEU A 190 -17.87 15.77 -5.19
CA LEU A 190 -19.08 14.98 -4.96
C LEU A 190 -19.16 14.39 -3.55
N TRP A 191 -18.08 14.39 -2.79
CA TRP A 191 -18.05 13.71 -1.49
C TRP A 191 -19.05 14.27 -0.48
N ASP A 192 -19.22 15.59 -0.44
CA ASP A 192 -20.17 16.22 0.48
C ASP A 192 -21.61 15.88 0.13
N GLU A 193 -21.94 15.85 -1.16
CA GLU A 193 -23.28 15.47 -1.64
C GLU A 193 -23.56 13.98 -1.34
N MET A 194 -22.58 13.11 -1.60
CA MET A 194 -22.69 11.68 -1.30
C MET A 194 -22.84 11.43 0.20
N ARG A 195 -22.08 12.15 1.03
CA ARG A 195 -22.17 12.03 2.49
C ARG A 195 -23.53 12.47 3.01
N ALA A 196 -24.07 13.58 2.52
CA ALA A 196 -25.37 14.08 2.89
C ALA A 196 -26.53 13.10 2.55
N CYS A 197 -26.34 12.22 1.56
CA CYS A 197 -27.32 11.18 1.25
C CYS A 197 -27.32 10.03 2.27
N VAL A 198 -26.16 9.77 2.91
CA VAL A 198 -26.01 8.66 3.90
C VAL A 198 -26.48 9.10 5.30
N GLU A 199 -26.30 10.37 5.66
CA GLU A 199 -26.62 10.87 7.01
C GLU A 199 -28.13 11.14 7.24
N LYS A 200 -28.98 10.87 6.27
CA LYS A 200 -30.44 11.04 6.37
C LYS A 200 -31.18 9.77 6.84
N GLU A 201 -30.46 8.69 7.11
CA GLU A 201 -30.98 7.46 7.73
C GLU A 201 -30.57 7.36 9.21
#